data_c4f13b4bf43f0d27a37bd8bdbb9dc2a9
#
_entry.id   c4f13b4bf43f0d27a37bd8bdbb9dc2a9
#
_cell.length_a   1.000
_cell.length_b   1.000
_cell.length_c   1.000
_cell.angle_alpha   90.00
_cell.angle_beta   90.00
_cell.angle_gamma   90.00
#
_symmetry.space_group_name_H-M   'P 1'
#
loop_
_entity.id
_entity.type
_entity.pdbx_description
1 polymer ?
#
loop_
_entity_poly.entity_id
_entity_poly.type
_entity_poly.pdbx_seq_one_letter_code
_entity_poly.pdbx_strand_id
1 'polypeptide(L)'
;MELLARLLERRALCLRSMVEISSRYLTELRIGDTEGTQRFNESRKRVFEVVRKLDAEIHPLLPQAQAERAHDLLCRQKEWTDKLRALDASITGEITKIKAEIIGNLQQLGSGRRVISAYRSPESRLETESSGGKLD
;
A
#
# COMPACT_ATOMS: atom_id res chain seq x y z
N MET A 1 20.51 28.32 4.64
CA MET A 1 20.90 27.04 5.29
C MET A 1 19.93 26.58 6.35
N GLU A 2 19.51 27.49 7.24
CA GLU A 2 18.54 27.15 8.27
C GLU A 2 17.19 26.70 7.70
N LEU A 3 16.71 27.38 6.68
CA LEU A 3 15.47 27.01 5.99
C LEU A 3 15.55 25.61 5.36
N LEU A 4 16.65 25.34 4.64
CA LEU A 4 16.86 24.02 4.02
C LEU A 4 16.90 22.92 5.07
N ALA A 5 17.61 23.11 6.17
CA ALA A 5 17.66 22.14 7.27
C ALA A 5 16.29 21.86 7.85
N ARG A 6 15.46 22.89 8.06
CA ARG A 6 14.09 22.75 8.57
C ARG A 6 13.20 21.96 7.60
N LEU A 7 13.31 22.25 6.31
CA LEU A 7 12.52 21.55 5.28
C LEU A 7 12.93 20.08 5.19
N LEU A 8 14.22 19.79 5.25
CA LEU A 8 14.71 18.42 5.24
C LEU A 8 14.32 17.66 6.52
N GLU A 9 14.31 18.31 7.67
CA GLU A 9 13.82 17.72 8.91
C GLU A 9 12.33 17.40 8.83
N ARG A 10 11.53 18.30 8.30
CA ARG A 10 10.09 18.04 8.07
C ARG A 10 9.89 16.87 7.11
N ARG A 11 10.67 16.82 6.05
CA ARG A 11 10.61 15.71 5.10
C ARG A 11 10.95 14.38 5.78
N ALA A 12 11.99 14.36 6.59
CA ALA A 12 12.38 13.18 7.36
C ALA A 12 11.27 12.72 8.31
N LEU A 13 10.59 13.65 8.99
CA LEU A 13 9.45 13.32 9.86
C LEU A 13 8.29 12.71 9.07
N CYS A 14 8.01 13.22 7.88
CA CYS A 14 6.99 12.65 6.99
C CYS A 14 7.35 11.22 6.58
N LEU A 15 8.60 10.99 6.18
CA LEU A 15 9.06 9.66 5.80
C LEU A 15 9.02 8.68 6.97
N ARG A 16 9.42 9.13 8.15
CA ARG A 16 9.34 8.33 9.38
C ARG A 16 7.91 7.96 9.72
N SER A 17 7.01 8.92 9.66
CA SER A 17 5.57 8.70 9.87
C SER A 17 5.05 7.66 8.89
N MET A 18 5.46 7.74 7.62
CA MET A 18 5.06 6.80 6.59
C MET A 18 5.60 5.39 6.85
N VAL A 19 6.83 5.26 7.35
CA VAL A 19 7.39 3.98 7.76
C VAL A 19 6.56 3.35 8.88
N GLU A 20 6.19 4.15 9.89
CA GLU A 20 5.37 3.67 11.01
C GLU A 20 3.99 3.20 10.57
N ILE A 21 3.32 3.99 9.72
CA ILE A 21 2.00 3.67 9.16
C ILE A 21 2.09 2.40 8.31
N SER A 22 3.09 2.30 7.45
CA SER A 22 3.28 1.15 6.55
C SER A 22 3.60 -0.12 7.33
N SER A 23 4.42 -0.03 8.37
CA SER A 23 4.75 -1.18 9.23
C SER A 23 3.52 -1.71 9.94
N ARG A 24 2.68 -0.83 10.45
CA ARG A 24 1.42 -1.19 11.11
C ARG A 24 0.47 -1.88 10.13
N TYR A 25 0.32 -1.31 8.96
CA TYR A 25 -0.55 -1.87 7.93
C TYR A 25 -0.06 -3.25 7.48
N LEU A 26 1.25 -3.42 7.29
CA LEU A 26 1.84 -4.71 6.94
C LEU A 26 1.54 -5.77 8.01
N THR A 27 1.63 -5.42 9.30
CA THR A 27 1.28 -6.32 10.40
C THR A 27 -0.19 -6.73 10.33
N GLU A 28 -1.09 -5.78 10.06
CA GLU A 28 -2.52 -6.07 9.88
C GLU A 28 -2.77 -7.02 8.71
N LEU A 29 -2.13 -6.78 7.57
CA LEU A 29 -2.25 -7.65 6.40
C LEU A 29 -1.79 -9.08 6.67
N ARG A 30 -0.71 -9.24 7.44
CA ARG A 30 -0.16 -10.57 7.76
C ARG A 30 -1.10 -11.40 8.61
N ILE A 31 -1.95 -10.78 9.41
CA ILE A 31 -2.98 -11.48 10.18
C ILE A 31 -4.33 -11.55 9.43
N GLY A 32 -4.36 -11.12 8.17
CA GLY A 32 -5.56 -11.18 7.33
C GLY A 32 -6.54 -10.04 7.51
N ASP A 33 -6.17 -8.99 8.25
CA ASP A 33 -7.02 -7.82 8.46
C ASP A 33 -6.83 -6.83 7.32
N THR A 34 -7.87 -6.67 6.51
CA THR A 34 -7.90 -5.76 5.36
C THR A 34 -8.76 -4.52 5.59
N GLU A 35 -9.37 -4.36 6.74
CA GLU A 35 -10.28 -3.24 7.04
C GLU A 35 -9.59 -1.89 6.99
N GLY A 36 -8.30 -1.82 7.34
CA GLY A 36 -7.52 -0.60 7.34
C GLY A 36 -6.99 -0.14 5.99
N THR A 37 -7.25 -0.86 4.91
CA THR A 37 -6.67 -0.60 3.58
C THR A 37 -7.00 0.80 3.06
N GLN A 38 -8.26 1.21 3.13
CA GLN A 38 -8.69 2.53 2.67
C GLN A 38 -8.05 3.64 3.48
N ARG A 39 -8.03 3.50 4.82
CA ARG A 39 -7.39 4.47 5.71
C ARG A 39 -5.90 4.58 5.43
N PHE A 40 -5.24 3.46 5.22
CA PHE A 40 -3.82 3.41 4.85
C PHE A 40 -3.57 4.17 3.55
N ASN A 41 -4.33 3.90 2.51
CA ASN A 41 -4.19 4.55 1.21
C ASN A 41 -4.42 6.06 1.30
N GLU A 42 -5.41 6.51 2.05
CA GLU A 42 -5.70 7.93 2.27
C GLU A 42 -4.56 8.62 3.04
N SER A 43 -4.07 7.98 4.11
CA SER A 43 -2.96 8.51 4.91
C SER A 43 -1.68 8.62 4.08
N ARG A 44 -1.39 7.59 3.29
CA ARG A 44 -0.24 7.56 2.38
C ARG A 44 -0.32 8.71 1.37
N LYS A 45 -1.47 8.90 0.76
CA LYS A 45 -1.70 9.97 -0.20
C LYS A 45 -1.44 11.34 0.41
N ARG A 46 -1.95 11.60 1.60
CA ARG A 46 -1.75 12.88 2.31
C ARG A 46 -0.28 13.13 2.60
N VAL A 47 0.43 12.13 3.11
CA VAL A 47 1.86 12.26 3.42
C VAL A 47 2.67 12.53 2.16
N PHE A 48 2.40 11.82 1.08
CA PHE A 48 3.11 12.05 -0.18
C PHE A 48 2.82 13.42 -0.80
N GLU A 49 1.62 13.96 -0.63
CA GLU A 49 1.32 15.34 -1.05
C GLU A 49 2.15 16.35 -0.28
N VAL A 50 2.31 16.16 1.03
CA VAL A 50 3.17 17.02 1.86
C VAL A 50 4.62 16.90 1.44
N VAL A 51 5.13 15.68 1.23
CA VAL A 51 6.50 15.43 0.77
C VAL A 51 6.74 16.10 -0.59
N ARG A 52 5.81 15.99 -1.51
CA ARG A 52 5.93 16.63 -2.82
C ARG A 52 6.03 18.15 -2.74
N LYS A 53 5.24 18.78 -1.87
CA LYS A 53 5.32 20.23 -1.63
C LYS A 53 6.65 20.62 -1.00
N LEU A 54 7.12 19.83 -0.04
CA LEU A 54 8.43 20.04 0.58
C LEU A 54 9.56 19.91 -0.45
N ASP A 55 9.50 18.91 -1.32
CA ASP A 55 10.50 18.71 -2.39
C ASP A 55 10.53 19.89 -3.35
N ALA A 56 9.40 20.48 -3.68
CA ALA A 56 9.32 21.68 -4.52
C ALA A 56 9.99 22.88 -3.86
N GLU A 57 9.92 23.01 -2.53
CA GLU A 57 10.60 24.06 -1.78
C GLU A 57 12.09 23.76 -1.57
N ILE A 58 12.45 22.50 -1.39
CA ILE A 58 13.82 22.05 -1.15
C ILE A 58 14.68 22.18 -2.40
N HIS A 59 14.15 21.79 -3.56
CA HIS A 59 14.93 21.70 -4.80
C HIS A 59 15.67 23.00 -5.17
N PRO A 60 15.04 24.20 -5.12
CA PRO A 60 15.76 25.45 -5.43
C PRO A 60 16.86 25.82 -4.43
N LEU A 61 16.81 25.26 -3.22
CA LEU A 61 17.78 25.58 -2.15
C LEU A 61 19.02 24.68 -2.17
N LEU A 62 18.96 23.55 -2.86
CA LEU A 62 20.05 22.58 -2.90
C LEU A 62 21.36 23.13 -3.47
N PRO A 63 21.35 23.92 -4.57
CA PRO A 63 22.62 24.45 -5.13
C PRO A 63 23.35 25.39 -4.19
N GLN A 64 22.67 26.01 -3.22
CA GLN A 64 23.24 26.97 -2.27
C GLN A 64 23.65 26.32 -0.95
N ALA A 65 23.41 25.03 -0.80
CA ALA A 65 23.69 24.30 0.43
C ALA A 65 25.18 24.03 0.60
N GLN A 66 25.66 24.06 1.86
CA GLN A 66 26.96 23.52 2.17
C GLN A 66 26.95 22.02 1.89
N ALA A 67 27.86 21.58 1.02
CA ALA A 67 27.83 20.23 0.45
C ALA A 67 27.84 19.12 1.52
N GLU A 68 28.66 19.26 2.56
CA GLU A 68 28.79 18.23 3.60
C GLU A 68 27.50 18.03 4.40
N ARG A 69 26.89 19.13 4.86
CA ARG A 69 25.69 19.07 5.69
C ARG A 69 24.47 18.61 4.88
N ALA A 70 24.34 19.09 3.65
CA ALA A 70 23.30 18.65 2.74
C ALA A 70 23.45 17.16 2.42
N HIS A 71 24.67 16.69 2.20
CA HIS A 71 24.94 15.28 1.94
C HIS A 71 24.55 14.39 3.12
N ASP A 72 24.91 14.76 4.35
CA ASP A 72 24.54 14.00 5.56
C ASP A 72 23.04 13.91 5.74
N LEU A 73 22.33 15.03 5.57
CA LEU A 73 20.87 15.07 5.70
C LEU A 73 20.18 14.23 4.61
N LEU A 74 20.69 14.28 3.38
CA LEU A 74 20.15 13.47 2.28
C LEU A 74 20.44 11.99 2.47
N CYS A 75 21.62 11.64 3.00
CA CYS A 75 21.96 10.24 3.32
C CYS A 75 21.04 9.66 4.38
N ARG A 76 20.70 10.41 5.43
CA ARG A 76 19.76 9.99 6.46
C ARG A 76 18.37 9.74 5.87
N GLN A 77 17.93 10.59 4.96
CA GLN A 77 16.65 10.44 4.30
C GLN A 77 16.61 9.25 3.35
N LYS A 78 17.74 8.94 2.72
CA LYS A 78 17.88 7.75 1.90
C LYS A 78 17.59 6.47 2.69
N GLU A 79 18.04 6.38 3.93
CA GLU A 79 17.75 5.25 4.80
C GLU A 79 16.24 5.07 5.01
N TRP A 80 15.52 6.16 5.27
CA TRP A 80 14.06 6.12 5.41
C TRP A 80 13.38 5.75 4.10
N THR A 81 13.84 6.27 2.98
CA THR A 81 13.32 5.95 1.65
C THR A 81 13.52 4.48 1.33
N ASP A 82 14.69 3.92 1.65
CA ASP A 82 14.99 2.50 1.43
C ASP A 82 14.10 1.60 2.30
N LYS A 83 13.85 1.99 3.56
CA LYS A 83 12.91 1.30 4.43
C LYS A 83 11.48 1.32 3.87
N LEU A 84 11.04 2.46 3.34
CA LEU A 84 9.72 2.57 2.71
C LEU A 84 9.59 1.68 1.49
N ARG A 85 10.62 1.62 0.64
CA ARG A 85 10.62 0.74 -0.53
C ARG A 85 10.53 -0.73 -0.14
N ALA A 86 11.26 -1.13 0.89
CA ALA A 86 11.21 -2.49 1.41
C ALA A 86 9.83 -2.82 1.96
N LEU A 87 9.21 -1.90 2.71
CA LEU A 87 7.86 -2.06 3.24
C LEU A 87 6.82 -2.11 2.12
N ASP A 88 6.93 -1.25 1.12
CA ASP A 88 6.04 -1.26 -0.05
C ASP A 88 6.11 -2.58 -0.79
N ALA A 89 7.29 -3.14 -0.98
CA ALA A 89 7.47 -4.44 -1.60
C ALA A 89 6.80 -5.55 -0.79
N SER A 90 6.96 -5.52 0.54
CA SER A 90 6.34 -6.48 1.44
C SER A 90 4.81 -6.36 1.46
N ILE A 91 4.29 -5.14 1.48
CA ILE A 91 2.85 -4.87 1.43
C ILE A 91 2.27 -5.38 0.10
N THR A 92 2.92 -5.07 -1.01
CA THR A 92 2.50 -5.55 -2.34
C THR A 92 2.47 -7.08 -2.38
N GLY A 93 3.49 -7.73 -1.81
CA GLY A 93 3.55 -9.19 -1.70
C GLY A 93 2.38 -9.77 -0.91
N GLU A 94 2.05 -9.18 0.23
CA GLU A 94 0.92 -9.63 1.07
C GLU A 94 -0.42 -9.41 0.37
N ILE A 95 -0.61 -8.27 -0.28
CA ILE A 95 -1.84 -8.00 -1.04
C ILE A 95 -2.00 -9.01 -2.18
N THR A 96 -0.93 -9.30 -2.91
CA THR A 96 -0.94 -10.29 -3.99
C THR A 96 -1.32 -11.68 -3.47
N LYS A 97 -0.77 -12.06 -2.32
CA LYS A 97 -1.09 -13.32 -1.65
C LYS A 97 -2.57 -13.40 -1.25
N ILE A 98 -3.10 -12.35 -0.64
CA ILE A 98 -4.51 -12.28 -0.24
C ILE A 98 -5.42 -12.37 -1.46
N LYS A 99 -5.12 -11.65 -2.54
CA LYS A 99 -5.88 -11.73 -3.79
C LYS A 99 -5.87 -13.14 -4.38
N ALA A 100 -4.73 -13.81 -4.37
CA ALA A 100 -4.62 -15.17 -4.85
C ALA A 100 -5.48 -16.15 -4.02
N GLU A 101 -5.50 -15.98 -2.70
CA GLU A 101 -6.33 -16.78 -1.80
C GLU A 101 -7.83 -16.55 -2.07
N ILE A 102 -8.25 -15.30 -2.26
CA ILE A 102 -9.63 -14.96 -2.60
C ILE A 102 -10.03 -15.58 -3.93
N ILE A 103 -9.20 -15.46 -4.95
CA ILE A 103 -9.45 -16.05 -6.28
C ILE A 103 -9.54 -17.57 -6.17
N GLY A 104 -8.63 -18.21 -5.43
CA GLY A 104 -8.65 -19.64 -5.20
C GLY A 104 -9.95 -20.10 -4.52
N ASN A 105 -10.40 -19.38 -3.49
CA ASN A 105 -11.64 -19.66 -2.80
C ASN A 105 -12.86 -19.50 -3.71
N LEU A 106 -12.90 -18.46 -4.54
CA LEU A 106 -13.96 -18.24 -5.51
C LEU A 106 -13.99 -19.36 -6.55
N GLN A 107 -12.85 -19.83 -7.03
CA GLN A 107 -12.76 -20.94 -7.96
C GLN A 107 -13.27 -22.23 -7.33
N GLN A 108 -12.94 -22.51 -6.07
CA GLN A 108 -13.46 -23.67 -5.34
C GLN A 108 -14.98 -23.61 -5.16
N LEU A 109 -15.50 -22.43 -4.82
CA LEU A 109 -16.96 -22.23 -4.73
C LEU A 109 -17.63 -22.43 -6.08
N GLY A 110 -17.05 -21.92 -7.16
CA GLY A 110 -17.53 -22.12 -8.51
C GLY A 110 -17.57 -23.59 -8.90
N SER A 111 -16.51 -24.34 -8.61
CA SER A 111 -16.43 -25.78 -8.83
C SER A 111 -17.45 -26.54 -8.01
N GLY A 112 -17.60 -26.20 -6.72
CA GLY A 112 -18.60 -26.77 -5.83
C GLY A 112 -20.02 -26.53 -6.33
N ARG A 113 -20.32 -25.32 -6.80
CA ARG A 113 -21.60 -24.99 -7.40
C ARG A 113 -21.91 -25.78 -8.66
N ARG A 114 -20.90 -25.99 -9.50
CA ARG A 114 -21.05 -26.82 -10.71
C ARG A 114 -21.38 -28.26 -10.38
N VAL A 115 -20.72 -28.84 -9.40
CA VAL A 115 -21.02 -30.19 -8.91
C VAL A 115 -22.46 -30.27 -8.38
N ILE A 116 -22.83 -29.33 -7.52
CA ILE A 116 -24.22 -29.28 -6.96
C ILE A 116 -25.25 -29.10 -8.07
N SER A 117 -24.99 -28.21 -9.04
CA SER A 117 -25.89 -27.97 -10.17
C SER A 117 -26.11 -29.23 -11.02
N ALA A 118 -25.10 -30.09 -11.14
CA ALA A 118 -25.23 -31.36 -11.87
C ALA A 118 -26.26 -32.31 -11.24
N TYR A 119 -26.51 -32.18 -9.94
CA TYR A 119 -27.44 -33.03 -9.20
C TYR A 119 -28.81 -32.37 -8.89
N ARG A 120 -28.98 -31.09 -9.28
CA ARG A 120 -30.23 -30.34 -9.05
C ARG A 120 -31.21 -30.52 -10.20
N SER A 121 -32.50 -30.20 -9.92
CA SER A 121 -33.52 -30.11 -10.96
C SER A 121 -33.20 -28.98 -11.94
N PRO A 122 -33.76 -29.00 -13.18
CA PRO A 122 -33.57 -27.94 -14.17
C PRO A 122 -33.92 -26.52 -13.65
N GLU A 123 -34.98 -26.41 -12.85
CA GLU A 123 -35.39 -25.13 -12.24
C GLU A 123 -34.34 -24.58 -11.27
N SER A 124 -33.75 -25.42 -10.42
CA SER A 124 -32.69 -25.05 -9.53
C SER A 124 -31.45 -24.65 -10.29
N ARG A 125 -31.17 -25.27 -11.44
CA ARG A 125 -30.04 -24.89 -12.31
C ARG A 125 -30.20 -23.48 -12.88
N LEU A 126 -31.40 -23.14 -13.35
CA LEU A 126 -31.71 -21.82 -13.89
C LEU A 126 -31.48 -20.71 -12.86
N GLU A 127 -31.95 -20.89 -11.63
CA GLU A 127 -31.72 -19.96 -10.52
C GLU A 127 -30.23 -19.80 -10.21
N THR A 128 -29.49 -20.90 -10.18
CA THR A 128 -28.05 -20.91 -9.91
C THR A 128 -27.28 -20.20 -11.02
N GLU A 129 -27.62 -20.43 -12.28
CA GLU A 129 -26.99 -19.78 -13.43
C GLU A 129 -27.26 -18.28 -13.43
N SER A 130 -28.49 -17.85 -13.10
CA SER A 130 -28.84 -16.44 -12.96
C SER A 130 -28.03 -15.75 -11.87
N SER A 131 -27.81 -16.41 -10.72
CA SER A 131 -26.95 -15.90 -9.66
C SER A 131 -25.46 -15.93 -10.03
N GLY A 132 -25.03 -16.96 -10.75
CA GLY A 132 -23.66 -17.12 -11.21
C GLY A 132 -23.22 -16.06 -12.21
N GLY A 133 -24.11 -15.60 -13.08
CA GLY A 133 -23.84 -14.56 -14.07
C GLY A 133 -23.49 -13.20 -13.47
N LYS A 134 -23.83 -12.96 -12.21
CA LYS A 134 -23.47 -11.74 -11.49
C LYS A 134 -22.09 -11.79 -10.84
N LEU A 135 -21.50 -12.96 -10.77
CA LEU A 135 -20.19 -13.20 -10.14
C LEU A 135 -19.03 -13.17 -11.14
N ASP A 136 -19.35 -13.17 -12.41
CA ASP A 136 -18.38 -12.99 -13.48
C ASP A 136 -18.15 -11.49 -13.74
#